data_a06fcac12e65f52175216c147f2a5e66
#
_entry.id   a06fcac12e65f52175216c147f2a5e66
#
_cell.length_a   1.000
_cell.length_b   1.000
_cell.length_c   1.000
_cell.angle_alpha   90.00
_cell.angle_beta   90.00
_cell.angle_gamma   90.00
#
_symmetry.space_group_name_H-M   'P 1'
#
loop_
_entity.id
_entity.type
_entity.pdbx_description
1 polymer ?
#
loop_
_entity_poly.entity_id
_entity_poly.type
_entity_poly.pdbx_seq_one_letter_code
_entity_poly.pdbx_strand_id
1 'polypeptide(L)'
;MTTHSFTSIYGEHQDMKRAIHLAKQFTNNEQPVLITGEIGTGKTRFAQEMANAAAPHASLTHIYCPILDEEFLQNAFTEKTSQTLYLDEIAALSIPLQHLVIRFLETSPATKVIASSSLSIEALRVSSTFLPELFYRLNVFHLPLPSLADRKTDIPILTTAFFQELNMSPDIDPSVWETLQQYLFEGNVQELKNIVHYASAILEGQTVFLHHLPPFVLTPLSPDIKGKKEEHQLTLMEKQEFVFLLEAIKSLNEKGEAASRRILSELSKQGDIPLTPQQVRSRLDDLEKKAYVTKGKGRAGTKITLEGLSFLKSLDGYIPVQ
;
A
#
# COMPACT_ATOMS: atom_id res chain seq x y z
N MET A 1 -15.55 -17.94 -32.43
CA MET A 1 -14.31 -17.17 -32.18
C MET A 1 -13.98 -17.31 -30.69
N THR A 2 -13.09 -18.20 -30.38
CA THR A 2 -12.68 -18.48 -28.99
C THR A 2 -11.69 -17.41 -28.57
N THR A 3 -12.17 -16.43 -27.81
CA THR A 3 -11.34 -15.41 -27.20
C THR A 3 -10.52 -16.04 -26.07
N HIS A 4 -9.22 -16.25 -26.29
CA HIS A 4 -8.25 -16.63 -25.26
C HIS A 4 -7.93 -15.48 -24.29
N SER A 5 -8.93 -14.67 -23.92
CA SER A 5 -8.77 -13.57 -22.99
C SER A 5 -8.84 -14.06 -21.55
N PHE A 6 -8.04 -13.45 -20.68
CA PHE A 6 -7.95 -13.75 -19.24
C PHE A 6 -7.32 -15.11 -18.90
N THR A 7 -6.58 -15.75 -19.82
CA THR A 7 -5.88 -17.01 -19.53
C THR A 7 -4.67 -16.84 -18.60
N SER A 8 -4.16 -15.63 -18.50
CA SER A 8 -3.03 -15.31 -17.64
C SER A 8 -3.43 -14.91 -16.20
N ILE A 9 -4.75 -14.88 -15.90
CA ILE A 9 -5.25 -14.61 -14.56
C ILE A 9 -5.70 -15.90 -13.92
N TYR A 10 -4.93 -16.33 -12.90
CA TYR A 10 -5.19 -17.55 -12.16
C TYR A 10 -6.03 -17.26 -10.91
N GLY A 11 -7.04 -18.09 -10.66
CA GLY A 11 -7.85 -18.01 -9.45
C GLY A 11 -9.08 -18.92 -9.53
N GLU A 12 -9.23 -19.76 -8.49
CA GLU A 12 -10.35 -20.67 -8.33
C GLU A 12 -11.32 -20.21 -7.24
N HIS A 13 -10.87 -19.29 -6.36
CA HIS A 13 -11.72 -18.73 -5.32
C HIS A 13 -12.95 -18.03 -5.92
N GLN A 14 -14.09 -18.11 -5.24
CA GLN A 14 -15.36 -17.59 -5.74
C GLN A 14 -15.29 -16.09 -6.09
N ASP A 15 -14.69 -15.27 -5.24
CA ASP A 15 -14.58 -13.84 -5.46
C ASP A 15 -13.67 -13.53 -6.66
N MET A 16 -12.61 -14.34 -6.87
CA MET A 16 -11.74 -14.19 -8.03
C MET A 16 -12.45 -14.58 -9.33
N LYS A 17 -13.20 -15.68 -9.32
CA LYS A 17 -14.07 -16.08 -10.46
C LYS A 17 -15.09 -15.00 -10.79
N ARG A 18 -15.68 -14.38 -9.76
CA ARG A 18 -16.60 -13.25 -9.92
C ARG A 18 -15.90 -12.05 -10.54
N ALA A 19 -14.71 -11.67 -10.05
CA ALA A 19 -13.94 -10.57 -10.60
C ALA A 19 -13.58 -10.81 -12.07
N ILE A 20 -13.13 -12.02 -12.45
CA ILE A 20 -12.85 -12.40 -13.83
C ILE A 20 -14.12 -12.30 -14.70
N HIS A 21 -15.25 -12.77 -14.18
CA HIS A 21 -16.53 -12.69 -14.91
C HIS A 21 -16.95 -11.24 -15.16
N LEU A 22 -16.92 -10.39 -14.15
CA LEU A 22 -17.21 -8.96 -14.27
C LEU A 22 -16.26 -8.27 -15.25
N ALA A 23 -14.94 -8.54 -15.16
CA ALA A 23 -13.95 -7.98 -16.08
C ALA A 23 -14.28 -8.31 -17.55
N LYS A 24 -14.67 -9.57 -17.82
CA LYS A 24 -15.11 -9.99 -19.17
C LYS A 24 -16.35 -9.22 -19.65
N GLN A 25 -17.33 -8.99 -18.78
CA GLN A 25 -18.53 -8.22 -19.12
C GLN A 25 -18.20 -6.75 -19.40
N PHE A 26 -17.33 -6.13 -18.57
CA PHE A 26 -16.96 -4.73 -18.70
C PHE A 26 -16.04 -4.46 -19.90
N THR A 27 -15.34 -5.47 -20.40
CA THR A 27 -14.40 -5.35 -21.52
C THR A 27 -15.08 -4.83 -22.78
N ASN A 28 -16.29 -5.28 -23.08
CA ASN A 28 -17.02 -4.93 -24.31
C ASN A 28 -17.80 -3.61 -24.21
N ASN A 29 -17.60 -2.86 -23.14
CA ASN A 29 -18.29 -1.59 -22.90
C ASN A 29 -17.28 -0.43 -22.96
N GLU A 30 -17.70 0.70 -23.52
CA GLU A 30 -16.86 1.90 -23.67
C GLU A 30 -16.74 2.72 -22.37
N GLN A 31 -17.62 2.48 -21.40
CA GLN A 31 -17.60 3.23 -20.13
C GLN A 31 -16.37 2.94 -19.29
N PRO A 32 -15.94 3.89 -18.43
CA PRO A 32 -14.81 3.72 -17.55
C PRO A 32 -14.97 2.54 -16.58
N VAL A 33 -13.85 1.88 -16.30
CA VAL A 33 -13.75 0.80 -15.30
C VAL A 33 -12.81 1.23 -14.19
N LEU A 34 -13.27 1.19 -12.95
CA LEU A 34 -12.47 1.45 -11.76
C LEU A 34 -12.12 0.12 -11.06
N ILE A 35 -10.85 -0.25 -11.10
CA ILE A 35 -10.33 -1.45 -10.44
C ILE A 35 -9.82 -1.05 -9.05
N THR A 36 -10.36 -1.63 -8.00
CA THR A 36 -9.86 -1.42 -6.64
C THR A 36 -9.31 -2.71 -6.04
N GLY A 37 -8.33 -2.60 -5.18
CA GLY A 37 -7.72 -3.72 -4.49
C GLY A 37 -6.35 -3.35 -3.94
N GLU A 38 -5.92 -4.02 -2.91
CA GLU A 38 -4.63 -3.78 -2.27
C GLU A 38 -3.46 -3.84 -3.25
N ILE A 39 -2.30 -3.33 -2.83
CA ILE A 39 -1.06 -3.42 -3.61
C ILE A 39 -0.74 -4.90 -3.87
N GLY A 40 -0.34 -5.21 -5.11
CA GLY A 40 0.06 -6.56 -5.48
C GLY A 40 -1.08 -7.56 -5.76
N THR A 41 -2.36 -7.14 -5.74
CA THR A 41 -3.52 -8.03 -6.03
C THR A 41 -3.67 -8.40 -7.51
N GLY A 42 -2.99 -7.66 -8.42
CA GLY A 42 -3.01 -7.91 -9.86
C GLY A 42 -3.80 -6.90 -10.69
N LYS A 43 -4.09 -5.69 -10.18
CA LYS A 43 -4.85 -4.62 -10.88
C LYS A 43 -4.33 -4.37 -12.30
N THR A 44 -3.02 -4.20 -12.45
CA THR A 44 -2.38 -3.96 -13.77
C THR A 44 -2.58 -5.13 -14.72
N ARG A 45 -2.53 -6.38 -14.22
CA ARG A 45 -2.76 -7.57 -15.03
C ARG A 45 -4.20 -7.62 -15.56
N PHE A 46 -5.18 -7.28 -14.72
CA PHE A 46 -6.57 -7.17 -15.16
C PHE A 46 -6.74 -6.09 -16.22
N ALA A 47 -6.15 -4.91 -16.05
CA ALA A 47 -6.22 -3.84 -17.02
C ALA A 47 -5.63 -4.27 -18.39
N GLN A 48 -4.48 -4.95 -18.39
CA GLN A 48 -3.86 -5.51 -19.61
C GLN A 48 -4.75 -6.55 -20.29
N GLU A 49 -5.28 -7.51 -19.53
CA GLU A 49 -6.16 -8.54 -20.10
C GLU A 49 -7.47 -7.96 -20.67
N MET A 50 -8.04 -6.95 -19.99
CA MET A 50 -9.20 -6.23 -20.49
C MET A 50 -8.89 -5.46 -21.77
N ALA A 51 -7.76 -4.77 -21.85
CA ALA A 51 -7.34 -4.06 -23.05
C ALA A 51 -7.10 -5.02 -24.22
N ASN A 52 -6.38 -6.11 -24.00
CA ASN A 52 -6.10 -7.14 -24.99
C ASN A 52 -7.39 -7.80 -25.52
N ALA A 53 -8.38 -8.01 -24.64
CA ALA A 53 -9.64 -8.62 -25.00
C ALA A 53 -10.56 -7.65 -25.75
N ALA A 54 -10.51 -6.34 -25.44
CA ALA A 54 -11.28 -5.32 -26.15
C ALA A 54 -10.75 -5.11 -27.57
N ALA A 55 -9.42 -5.09 -27.74
CA ALA A 55 -8.78 -4.84 -29.03
C ALA A 55 -7.40 -5.54 -29.08
N PRO A 56 -7.32 -6.78 -29.62
CA PRO A 56 -6.13 -7.63 -29.60
C PRO A 56 -4.87 -7.03 -30.24
N HIS A 57 -5.00 -5.96 -31.02
CA HIS A 57 -3.89 -5.30 -31.72
C HIS A 57 -3.75 -3.83 -31.36
N ALA A 58 -4.53 -3.34 -30.40
CA ALA A 58 -4.43 -1.97 -29.93
C ALA A 58 -3.41 -1.83 -28.81
N SER A 59 -2.72 -0.70 -28.79
CA SER A 59 -1.81 -0.37 -27.70
C SER A 59 -2.58 0.02 -26.43
N LEU A 60 -2.15 -0.51 -25.28
CA LEU A 60 -2.53 0.01 -23.97
C LEU A 60 -1.56 1.12 -23.59
N THR A 61 -2.03 2.34 -23.41
CA THR A 61 -1.23 3.40 -22.80
C THR A 61 -1.34 3.30 -21.29
N HIS A 62 -0.26 2.88 -20.64
CA HIS A 62 -0.16 2.75 -19.18
C HIS A 62 0.47 4.01 -18.59
N ILE A 63 -0.26 4.69 -17.72
CA ILE A 63 0.18 5.90 -17.02
C ILE A 63 0.18 5.63 -15.52
N TYR A 64 1.37 5.74 -14.90
CA TYR A 64 1.54 5.62 -13.47
C TYR A 64 1.38 6.98 -12.79
N CYS A 65 0.23 7.20 -12.17
CA CYS A 65 -0.21 8.50 -11.65
C CYS A 65 0.67 9.11 -10.55
N PRO A 66 1.34 8.35 -9.65
CA PRO A 66 2.17 8.93 -8.58
C PRO A 66 3.34 9.81 -9.01
N ILE A 67 3.86 9.61 -10.22
CA ILE A 67 5.02 10.38 -10.76
C ILE A 67 4.65 11.24 -11.97
N LEU A 68 3.36 11.45 -12.19
CA LEU A 68 2.85 12.09 -13.38
C LEU A 68 2.95 13.62 -13.29
N ASP A 69 3.46 14.24 -14.33
CA ASP A 69 3.39 15.69 -14.56
C ASP A 69 2.27 16.07 -15.54
N GLU A 70 1.98 17.37 -15.61
CA GLU A 70 0.90 17.90 -16.44
C GLU A 70 1.20 17.78 -17.93
N GLU A 71 2.43 18.02 -18.35
CA GLU A 71 2.85 18.00 -19.75
C GLU A 71 2.72 16.59 -20.33
N PHE A 72 3.19 15.59 -19.59
CA PHE A 72 3.08 14.20 -20.00
C PHE A 72 1.62 13.76 -20.13
N LEU A 73 0.75 14.16 -19.17
CA LEU A 73 -0.66 13.80 -19.21
C LEU A 73 -1.38 14.42 -20.40
N GLN A 74 -1.10 15.71 -20.71
CA GLN A 74 -1.66 16.38 -21.88
C GLN A 74 -1.21 15.74 -23.19
N ASN A 75 0.07 15.36 -23.29
CA ASN A 75 0.59 14.65 -24.46
C ASN A 75 -0.08 13.29 -24.65
N ALA A 76 -0.21 12.50 -23.57
CA ALA A 76 -0.88 11.21 -23.62
C ALA A 76 -2.36 11.29 -24.05
N PHE A 77 -3.04 12.41 -23.72
CA PHE A 77 -4.42 12.66 -24.13
C PHE A 77 -4.54 13.13 -25.56
N THR A 78 -3.50 13.72 -26.13
CA THR A 78 -3.47 14.19 -27.53
C THR A 78 -3.05 13.12 -28.52
N GLU A 79 -2.28 12.14 -28.09
CA GLU A 79 -1.86 10.99 -28.90
C GLU A 79 -3.05 10.05 -29.15
N LYS A 80 -3.69 10.21 -30.32
CA LYS A 80 -4.84 9.38 -30.77
C LYS A 80 -4.52 7.91 -31.05
N THR A 81 -3.37 7.40 -30.62
CA THR A 81 -2.86 6.08 -30.97
C THR A 81 -3.39 4.94 -30.09
N SER A 82 -3.85 5.24 -28.87
CA SER A 82 -4.33 4.22 -27.94
C SER A 82 -5.84 4.12 -27.92
N GLN A 83 -6.37 2.91 -28.11
CA GLN A 83 -7.79 2.64 -27.91
C GLN A 83 -8.15 2.45 -26.43
N THR A 84 -7.18 2.15 -25.58
CA THR A 84 -7.37 1.98 -24.13
C THR A 84 -6.30 2.74 -23.35
N LEU A 85 -6.75 3.54 -22.38
CA LEU A 85 -5.91 4.26 -21.44
C LEU A 85 -6.02 3.62 -20.05
N TYR A 86 -4.90 3.26 -19.44
CA TYR A 86 -4.85 2.75 -18.09
C TYR A 86 -4.18 3.76 -17.16
N LEU A 87 -4.95 4.29 -16.20
CA LEU A 87 -4.52 5.22 -15.17
C LEU A 87 -4.27 4.43 -13.87
N ASP A 88 -3.02 4.14 -13.58
CA ASP A 88 -2.63 3.33 -12.43
C ASP A 88 -2.42 4.20 -11.18
N GLU A 89 -3.03 3.80 -10.05
CA GLU A 89 -3.06 4.52 -8.78
C GLU A 89 -3.61 5.95 -8.91
N ILE A 90 -4.83 6.06 -9.48
CA ILE A 90 -5.51 7.33 -9.78
C ILE A 90 -5.68 8.25 -8.57
N ALA A 91 -5.76 7.68 -7.36
CA ALA A 91 -5.89 8.43 -6.11
C ALA A 91 -4.65 9.28 -5.78
N ALA A 92 -3.52 9.01 -6.41
CA ALA A 92 -2.27 9.76 -6.20
C ALA A 92 -2.19 11.07 -7.00
N LEU A 93 -3.13 11.30 -7.93
CA LEU A 93 -3.16 12.53 -8.71
C LEU A 93 -3.42 13.76 -7.84
N SER A 94 -2.66 14.82 -8.09
CA SER A 94 -2.97 16.15 -7.54
C SER A 94 -4.29 16.69 -8.11
N ILE A 95 -4.95 17.59 -7.39
CA ILE A 95 -6.25 18.16 -7.80
C ILE A 95 -6.20 18.79 -9.21
N PRO A 96 -5.15 19.56 -9.62
CA PRO A 96 -5.05 20.06 -11.00
C PRO A 96 -5.06 18.95 -12.04
N LEU A 97 -4.32 17.85 -11.80
CA LEU A 97 -4.28 16.71 -12.74
C LEU A 97 -5.61 15.95 -12.78
N GLN A 98 -6.33 15.87 -11.66
CA GLN A 98 -7.68 15.30 -11.64
C GLN A 98 -8.65 16.10 -12.53
N HIS A 99 -8.58 17.43 -12.55
CA HIS A 99 -9.38 18.25 -13.46
C HIS A 99 -9.04 17.98 -14.94
N LEU A 100 -7.78 17.75 -15.28
CA LEU A 100 -7.40 17.36 -16.64
C LEU A 100 -8.00 16.01 -17.05
N VAL A 101 -7.99 15.02 -16.14
CA VAL A 101 -8.64 13.72 -16.40
C VAL A 101 -10.15 13.88 -16.59
N ILE A 102 -10.83 14.69 -15.75
CA ILE A 102 -12.26 14.99 -15.90
C ILE A 102 -12.54 15.55 -17.31
N ARG A 103 -11.79 16.57 -17.71
CA ARG A 103 -11.92 17.20 -19.03
C ARG A 103 -11.68 16.19 -20.17
N PHE A 104 -10.68 15.32 -20.04
CA PHE A 104 -10.41 14.27 -21.03
C PHE A 104 -11.58 13.29 -21.15
N LEU A 105 -12.16 12.82 -20.04
CA LEU A 105 -13.32 11.94 -20.04
C LEU A 105 -14.55 12.56 -20.74
N GLU A 106 -14.69 13.90 -20.72
CA GLU A 106 -15.75 14.62 -21.41
C GLU A 106 -15.52 14.76 -22.91
N THR A 107 -14.28 15.00 -23.31
CA THR A 107 -13.93 15.35 -24.69
C THR A 107 -13.56 14.15 -25.57
N SER A 108 -13.27 13.00 -24.96
CA SER A 108 -12.78 11.81 -25.65
C SER A 108 -13.60 10.55 -25.32
N PRO A 109 -14.92 10.55 -25.59
CA PRO A 109 -15.81 9.45 -25.18
C PRO A 109 -15.50 8.11 -25.88
N ALA A 110 -14.77 8.13 -26.99
CA ALA A 110 -14.40 6.92 -27.74
C ALA A 110 -13.15 6.19 -27.17
N THR A 111 -12.45 6.80 -26.21
CA THR A 111 -11.28 6.17 -25.58
C THR A 111 -11.74 5.40 -24.35
N LYS A 112 -11.49 4.09 -24.33
CA LYS A 112 -11.74 3.28 -23.14
C LYS A 112 -10.78 3.65 -22.05
N VAL A 113 -11.30 3.98 -20.86
CA VAL A 113 -10.50 4.31 -19.68
C VAL A 113 -10.64 3.22 -18.63
N ILE A 114 -9.51 2.70 -18.18
CA ILE A 114 -9.41 1.82 -17.02
C ILE A 114 -8.60 2.59 -15.98
N ALA A 115 -9.12 2.74 -14.79
CA ALA A 115 -8.40 3.34 -13.66
C ALA A 115 -8.21 2.32 -12.55
N SER A 116 -7.12 2.42 -11.79
CA SER A 116 -6.91 1.60 -10.61
C SER A 116 -6.64 2.42 -9.36
N SER A 117 -6.94 1.83 -8.20
CA SER A 117 -6.58 2.39 -6.90
C SER A 117 -6.29 1.29 -5.89
N SER A 118 -5.29 1.50 -5.03
CA SER A 118 -5.06 0.69 -3.84
C SER A 118 -6.00 1.03 -2.68
N LEU A 119 -6.66 2.19 -2.74
CA LEU A 119 -7.71 2.55 -1.78
C LEU A 119 -9.02 1.82 -2.10
N SER A 120 -9.78 1.48 -1.06
CA SER A 120 -11.13 0.96 -1.24
C SER A 120 -12.06 2.03 -1.83
N ILE A 121 -13.20 1.59 -2.39
CA ILE A 121 -14.18 2.52 -2.97
C ILE A 121 -14.75 3.48 -1.92
N GLU A 122 -14.91 3.01 -0.69
CA GLU A 122 -15.36 3.82 0.44
C GLU A 122 -14.32 4.88 0.81
N ALA A 123 -13.03 4.50 0.85
CA ALA A 123 -11.93 5.42 1.12
C ALA A 123 -11.80 6.49 0.04
N LEU A 124 -11.91 6.11 -1.24
CA LEU A 124 -11.92 7.06 -2.36
C LEU A 124 -13.07 8.07 -2.24
N ARG A 125 -14.27 7.60 -1.89
CA ARG A 125 -15.48 8.44 -1.79
C ARG A 125 -15.41 9.48 -0.68
N VAL A 126 -14.74 9.17 0.44
CA VAL A 126 -14.61 10.09 1.59
C VAL A 126 -13.30 10.87 1.61
N SER A 127 -12.41 10.62 0.65
CA SER A 127 -11.11 11.29 0.56
C SER A 127 -11.29 12.78 0.28
N SER A 128 -10.60 13.63 1.04
CA SER A 128 -10.55 15.08 0.80
C SER A 128 -9.64 15.47 -0.37
N THR A 129 -8.78 14.56 -0.82
CA THR A 129 -7.80 14.78 -1.90
C THR A 129 -8.26 14.20 -3.23
N PHE A 130 -9.40 13.51 -3.28
CA PHE A 130 -9.97 12.93 -4.49
C PHE A 130 -11.30 13.59 -4.83
N LEU A 131 -11.39 14.19 -6.02
CA LEU A 131 -12.56 14.97 -6.41
C LEU A 131 -13.81 14.07 -6.55
N PRO A 132 -14.93 14.41 -5.90
CA PRO A 132 -16.18 13.65 -6.07
C PRO A 132 -16.63 13.53 -7.52
N GLU A 133 -16.42 14.57 -8.33
CA GLU A 133 -16.76 14.54 -9.74
C GLU A 133 -15.97 13.47 -10.51
N LEU A 134 -14.65 13.39 -10.27
CA LEU A 134 -13.82 12.36 -10.88
C LEU A 134 -14.24 10.95 -10.44
N PHE A 135 -14.54 10.81 -9.13
CA PHE A 135 -15.05 9.56 -8.59
C PHE A 135 -16.28 9.05 -9.34
N TYR A 136 -17.31 9.89 -9.50
CA TYR A 136 -18.55 9.47 -10.17
C TYR A 136 -18.37 9.20 -11.66
N ARG A 137 -17.43 9.87 -12.32
CA ARG A 137 -17.14 9.62 -13.74
C ARG A 137 -16.39 8.31 -13.96
N LEU A 138 -15.47 7.95 -13.06
CA LEU A 138 -14.68 6.72 -13.15
C LEU A 138 -15.45 5.48 -12.63
N ASN A 139 -16.30 5.67 -11.62
CA ASN A 139 -17.01 4.58 -10.94
C ASN A 139 -18.31 4.19 -11.67
N VAL A 140 -18.24 4.01 -12.99
CA VAL A 140 -19.38 3.46 -13.78
C VAL A 140 -19.38 1.93 -13.64
N PHE A 141 -18.22 1.30 -13.87
CA PHE A 141 -18.02 -0.11 -13.62
C PHE A 141 -16.95 -0.31 -12.54
N HIS A 142 -17.38 -0.82 -11.41
CA HIS A 142 -16.47 -1.12 -10.29
C HIS A 142 -16.05 -2.59 -10.31
N LEU A 143 -14.73 -2.82 -10.32
CA LEU A 143 -14.10 -4.13 -10.29
C LEU A 143 -13.24 -4.28 -9.03
N PRO A 144 -13.78 -4.79 -7.92
CA PRO A 144 -13.00 -5.07 -6.73
C PRO A 144 -12.19 -6.35 -6.91
N LEU A 145 -10.89 -6.30 -6.57
CA LEU A 145 -10.02 -7.46 -6.53
C LEU A 145 -9.79 -7.88 -5.07
N PRO A 146 -10.03 -9.14 -4.73
CA PRO A 146 -9.80 -9.65 -3.37
C PRO A 146 -8.30 -9.70 -3.05
N SER A 147 -7.95 -9.50 -1.78
CA SER A 147 -6.60 -9.74 -1.28
C SER A 147 -6.24 -11.24 -1.38
N LEU A 148 -4.95 -11.57 -1.36
CA LEU A 148 -4.53 -12.98 -1.36
C LEU A 148 -4.90 -13.66 -0.04
N ALA A 149 -4.95 -12.90 1.06
CA ALA A 149 -5.39 -13.38 2.36
C ALA A 149 -6.86 -13.86 2.36
N ASP A 150 -7.72 -13.22 1.55
CA ASP A 150 -9.15 -13.59 1.41
C ASP A 150 -9.35 -14.78 0.46
N ARG A 151 -8.36 -15.12 -0.38
CA ARG A 151 -8.42 -16.21 -1.36
C ARG A 151 -7.26 -17.19 -1.24
N LYS A 152 -6.95 -17.62 -0.04
CA LYS A 152 -5.83 -18.55 0.27
C LYS A 152 -5.89 -19.85 -0.53
N THR A 153 -7.06 -20.26 -0.98
CA THR A 153 -7.25 -21.41 -1.88
C THR A 153 -6.56 -21.24 -3.24
N ASP A 154 -6.24 -20.00 -3.63
CA ASP A 154 -5.55 -19.71 -4.88
C ASP A 154 -4.01 -19.79 -4.75
N ILE A 155 -3.47 -19.85 -3.53
CA ILE A 155 -2.02 -19.93 -3.29
C ILE A 155 -1.36 -21.10 -4.05
N PRO A 156 -1.90 -22.35 -4.01
CA PRO A 156 -1.28 -23.46 -4.73
C PRO A 156 -1.24 -23.24 -6.25
N ILE A 157 -2.35 -22.84 -6.84
CA ILE A 157 -2.41 -22.63 -8.30
C ILE A 157 -1.49 -21.49 -8.75
N LEU A 158 -1.42 -20.39 -7.99
CA LEU A 158 -0.53 -19.27 -8.26
C LEU A 158 0.94 -19.67 -8.12
N THR A 159 1.29 -20.38 -7.05
CA THR A 159 2.66 -20.87 -6.82
C THR A 159 3.12 -21.77 -7.97
N THR A 160 2.29 -22.74 -8.37
CA THR A 160 2.58 -23.62 -9.50
C THR A 160 2.74 -22.84 -10.81
N ALA A 161 1.85 -21.88 -11.08
CA ALA A 161 1.93 -21.06 -12.28
C ALA A 161 3.21 -20.20 -12.31
N PHE A 162 3.66 -19.66 -11.19
CA PHE A 162 4.90 -18.88 -11.12
C PHE A 162 6.15 -19.73 -11.32
N PHE A 163 6.20 -20.95 -10.79
CA PHE A 163 7.28 -21.88 -11.15
C PHE A 163 7.28 -22.25 -12.63
N GLN A 164 6.11 -22.45 -13.23
CA GLN A 164 5.97 -22.72 -14.67
C GLN A 164 6.43 -21.52 -15.53
N GLU A 165 6.17 -20.28 -15.12
CA GLU A 165 6.71 -19.08 -15.77
C GLU A 165 8.26 -19.10 -15.80
N LEU A 166 8.90 -19.76 -14.83
CA LEU A 166 10.36 -19.95 -14.75
C LEU A 166 10.84 -21.23 -15.44
N ASN A 167 9.97 -21.93 -16.18
CA ASN A 167 10.23 -23.24 -16.80
C ASN A 167 10.62 -24.31 -15.76
N MET A 168 10.06 -24.25 -14.55
CA MET A 168 10.29 -25.18 -13.46
C MET A 168 8.97 -25.84 -13.04
N SER A 169 9.07 -27.07 -12.54
CA SER A 169 7.91 -27.81 -11.99
C SER A 169 8.38 -28.66 -10.80
N PRO A 170 8.83 -28.01 -9.71
CA PRO A 170 9.30 -28.75 -8.55
C PRO A 170 8.12 -29.35 -7.78
N ASP A 171 8.38 -30.45 -7.08
CA ASP A 171 7.51 -30.89 -6.01
C ASP A 171 7.58 -29.91 -4.83
N ILE A 172 6.50 -29.75 -4.09
CA ILE A 172 6.46 -28.84 -2.96
C ILE A 172 6.09 -29.62 -1.71
N ASP A 173 6.98 -29.59 -0.71
CA ASP A 173 6.77 -30.28 0.55
C ASP A 173 5.50 -29.78 1.26
N PRO A 174 4.71 -30.65 1.89
CA PRO A 174 3.48 -30.27 2.60
C PRO A 174 3.68 -29.14 3.64
N SER A 175 4.82 -29.13 4.34
CA SER A 175 5.12 -28.10 5.32
C SER A 175 5.26 -26.69 4.71
N VAL A 176 5.67 -26.60 3.44
CA VAL A 176 5.71 -25.34 2.70
C VAL A 176 4.29 -24.82 2.46
N TRP A 177 3.36 -25.71 2.06
CA TRP A 177 1.97 -25.31 1.85
C TRP A 177 1.32 -24.82 3.15
N GLU A 178 1.54 -25.50 4.27
CA GLU A 178 1.03 -25.09 5.57
C GLU A 178 1.56 -23.68 5.95
N THR A 179 2.85 -23.44 5.75
CA THR A 179 3.49 -22.18 6.03
C THR A 179 2.92 -21.05 5.16
N LEU A 180 2.82 -21.26 3.85
CA LEU A 180 2.28 -20.27 2.93
C LEU A 180 0.80 -19.97 3.21
N GLN A 181 -0.01 -20.98 3.61
CA GLN A 181 -1.40 -20.74 3.97
C GLN A 181 -1.59 -19.94 5.27
N GLN A 182 -0.62 -19.99 6.19
CA GLN A 182 -0.65 -19.21 7.42
C GLN A 182 -0.09 -17.80 7.26
N TYR A 183 0.72 -17.58 6.22
CA TYR A 183 1.34 -16.29 5.95
C TYR A 183 0.32 -15.24 5.49
N LEU A 184 0.55 -13.96 5.83
CA LEU A 184 -0.45 -12.89 5.62
C LEU A 184 -0.42 -12.26 4.23
N PHE A 185 0.71 -12.33 3.53
CA PHE A 185 0.90 -11.74 2.20
C PHE A 185 0.49 -10.25 2.12
N GLU A 186 1.15 -9.37 2.87
CA GLU A 186 0.87 -7.92 2.81
C GLU A 186 1.07 -7.35 1.39
N GLY A 187 2.02 -7.90 0.62
CA GLY A 187 2.24 -7.60 -0.80
C GLY A 187 1.44 -8.49 -1.76
N ASN A 188 0.47 -9.27 -1.26
CA ASN A 188 -0.45 -10.08 -2.05
C ASN A 188 0.26 -11.02 -3.06
N VAL A 189 -0.25 -11.09 -4.29
CA VAL A 189 0.26 -11.97 -5.35
C VAL A 189 1.69 -11.60 -5.76
N GLN A 190 2.04 -10.31 -5.71
CA GLN A 190 3.41 -9.88 -6.01
C GLN A 190 4.40 -10.41 -4.99
N GLU A 191 4.05 -10.44 -3.71
CA GLU A 191 4.88 -11.00 -2.66
C GLU A 191 5.02 -12.52 -2.82
N LEU A 192 3.93 -13.24 -3.09
CA LEU A 192 3.99 -14.67 -3.39
C LEU A 192 4.91 -14.94 -4.59
N LYS A 193 4.82 -14.14 -5.66
CA LYS A 193 5.70 -14.24 -6.81
C LYS A 193 7.17 -14.06 -6.42
N ASN A 194 7.48 -13.07 -5.60
CA ASN A 194 8.83 -12.83 -5.09
C ASN A 194 9.35 -14.01 -4.24
N ILE A 195 8.50 -14.62 -3.41
CA ILE A 195 8.83 -15.82 -2.63
C ILE A 195 9.18 -16.98 -3.55
N VAL A 196 8.40 -17.21 -4.62
CA VAL A 196 8.67 -18.26 -5.61
C VAL A 196 9.98 -17.98 -6.36
N HIS A 197 10.24 -16.74 -6.77
CA HIS A 197 11.51 -16.36 -7.40
C HIS A 197 12.70 -16.61 -6.47
N TYR A 198 12.58 -16.25 -5.19
CA TYR A 198 13.63 -16.54 -4.22
C TYR A 198 13.86 -18.04 -4.07
N ALA A 199 12.79 -18.82 -3.89
CA ALA A 199 12.89 -20.28 -3.77
C ALA A 199 13.52 -20.91 -5.02
N SER A 200 13.14 -20.45 -6.22
CA SER A 200 13.70 -20.97 -7.48
C SER A 200 15.20 -20.70 -7.63
N ALA A 201 15.69 -19.59 -7.08
CA ALA A 201 17.10 -19.20 -7.19
C ALA A 201 18.03 -20.04 -6.30
N ILE A 202 17.51 -20.61 -5.19
CA ILE A 202 18.31 -21.40 -4.25
C ILE A 202 17.93 -22.88 -4.25
N LEU A 203 16.97 -23.27 -5.10
CA LEU A 203 16.51 -24.66 -5.18
C LEU A 203 17.62 -25.58 -5.71
N GLU A 204 18.08 -26.48 -4.86
CA GLU A 204 18.97 -27.57 -5.20
C GLU A 204 18.15 -28.86 -5.26
N GLY A 205 17.86 -29.38 -6.47
CA GLY A 205 17.07 -30.60 -6.67
C GLY A 205 15.66 -30.34 -7.20
N GLN A 206 14.72 -31.25 -6.89
CA GLN A 206 13.37 -31.27 -7.47
C GLN A 206 12.26 -30.90 -6.47
N THR A 207 12.58 -30.76 -5.18
CA THR A 207 11.58 -30.51 -4.14
C THR A 207 11.87 -29.25 -3.35
N VAL A 208 10.88 -28.36 -3.23
CA VAL A 208 10.95 -27.16 -2.42
C VAL A 208 10.64 -27.52 -0.98
N PHE A 209 11.56 -27.24 -0.07
CA PHE A 209 11.43 -27.38 1.39
C PHE A 209 11.41 -26.02 2.08
N LEU A 210 11.10 -26.00 3.38
CA LEU A 210 11.03 -24.76 4.18
C LEU A 210 12.31 -23.91 4.10
N HIS A 211 13.50 -24.51 4.06
CA HIS A 211 14.77 -23.78 3.96
C HIS A 211 14.98 -23.06 2.62
N HIS A 212 14.16 -23.34 1.60
CA HIS A 212 14.13 -22.61 0.34
C HIS A 212 13.19 -21.39 0.40
N LEU A 213 12.44 -21.20 1.49
CA LEU A 213 11.64 -19.99 1.66
C LEU A 213 12.47 -18.84 2.24
N PRO A 214 12.14 -17.58 1.92
CA PRO A 214 12.78 -16.42 2.55
C PRO A 214 12.60 -16.47 4.07
N PRO A 215 13.62 -16.07 4.86
CA PRO A 215 13.56 -16.14 6.34
C PRO A 215 12.36 -15.42 6.96
N PHE A 216 11.90 -14.32 6.36
CA PHE A 216 10.75 -13.56 6.86
C PHE A 216 9.43 -14.33 6.76
N VAL A 217 9.31 -15.29 5.85
CA VAL A 217 8.12 -16.15 5.72
C VAL A 217 8.06 -17.17 6.87
N LEU A 218 9.23 -17.60 7.36
CA LEU A 218 9.35 -18.60 8.42
C LEU A 218 9.21 -18.01 9.82
N THR A 219 9.36 -16.68 9.94
CA THR A 219 9.20 -15.98 11.22
C THR A 219 7.71 -15.65 11.39
N PRO A 220 7.01 -16.18 12.39
CA PRO A 220 5.63 -15.77 12.65
C PRO A 220 5.60 -14.26 12.85
N LEU A 221 4.83 -13.56 12.05
CA LEU A 221 4.47 -12.18 12.36
C LEU A 221 3.75 -12.23 13.70
N SER A 222 4.38 -11.74 14.76
CA SER A 222 3.78 -11.68 16.08
C SER A 222 2.40 -11.03 15.96
N PRO A 223 1.33 -11.62 16.55
CA PRO A 223 -0.03 -11.09 16.42
C PRO A 223 -0.20 -9.65 16.90
N ASP A 224 0.80 -9.09 17.59
CA ASP A 224 0.84 -7.71 18.05
C ASP A 224 0.94 -6.64 16.94
N ILE A 225 1.22 -7.04 15.68
CA ILE A 225 1.27 -6.09 14.54
C ILE A 225 -0.13 -5.77 14.01
N LYS A 226 -1.14 -6.62 14.23
CA LYS A 226 -2.53 -6.37 13.79
C LYS A 226 -3.29 -5.29 14.57
N GLY A 227 -2.72 -4.75 15.65
CA GLY A 227 -3.31 -3.67 16.46
C GLY A 227 -2.89 -2.26 16.05
N LYS A 228 -1.91 -2.12 15.18
CA LYS A 228 -1.41 -0.81 14.73
C LYS A 228 -2.00 -0.45 13.36
N LYS A 229 -3.27 -0.06 13.34
CA LYS A 229 -3.81 0.81 12.29
C LYS A 229 -2.89 2.03 12.19
N GLU A 230 -2.33 2.22 10.96
CA GLU A 230 -1.68 3.46 10.53
C GLU A 230 -0.79 4.13 11.60
N GLU A 231 0.34 3.50 11.95
CA GLU A 231 1.47 4.31 12.33
C GLU A 231 1.88 5.04 11.04
N HIS A 232 1.50 6.31 10.94
CA HIS A 232 2.21 7.26 10.10
C HIS A 232 3.70 6.97 10.30
N GLN A 233 4.38 6.53 9.23
CA GLN A 233 5.83 6.40 9.29
C GLN A 233 6.31 7.81 9.65
N LEU A 234 6.73 7.97 10.92
CA LEU A 234 7.23 9.24 11.41
C LEU A 234 8.33 9.70 10.47
N THR A 235 8.18 10.88 9.93
CA THR A 235 9.26 11.51 9.17
C THR A 235 10.52 11.58 10.03
N LEU A 236 11.68 11.68 9.42
CA LEU A 236 12.95 11.80 10.18
C LEU A 236 12.86 12.95 11.19
N MET A 237 12.24 14.05 10.81
CA MET A 237 12.03 15.23 11.65
C MET A 237 11.09 14.94 12.84
N GLU A 238 10.00 14.23 12.64
CA GLU A 238 9.09 13.83 13.71
C GLU A 238 9.73 12.84 14.70
N LYS A 239 10.60 11.95 14.20
CA LYS A 239 11.39 11.07 15.06
C LYS A 239 12.33 11.86 15.97
N GLN A 240 13.02 12.85 15.41
CA GLN A 240 13.90 13.73 16.17
C GLN A 240 13.15 14.55 17.22
N GLU A 241 11.98 15.10 16.86
CA GLU A 241 11.10 15.82 17.79
C GLU A 241 10.61 14.92 18.95
N PHE A 242 10.26 13.66 18.65
CA PHE A 242 9.82 12.68 19.65
C PHE A 242 10.96 12.27 20.59
N VAL A 243 12.15 12.01 20.06
CA VAL A 243 13.34 11.71 20.87
C VAL A 243 13.63 12.85 21.82
N PHE A 244 13.73 14.07 21.30
CA PHE A 244 13.96 15.27 22.10
C PHE A 244 12.95 15.42 23.24
N LEU A 245 11.63 15.29 22.94
CA LEU A 245 10.58 15.44 23.94
C LEU A 245 10.64 14.35 25.01
N LEU A 246 10.88 13.09 24.63
CA LEU A 246 10.97 11.97 25.57
C LEU A 246 12.21 12.08 26.46
N GLU A 247 13.36 12.51 25.93
CA GLU A 247 14.59 12.76 26.71
C GLU A 247 14.39 13.92 27.70
N ALA A 248 13.80 15.02 27.23
CA ALA A 248 13.51 16.17 28.10
C ALA A 248 12.53 15.81 29.22
N ILE A 249 11.46 15.04 28.91
CA ILE A 249 10.50 14.56 29.90
C ILE A 249 11.19 13.62 30.91
N LYS A 250 12.02 12.69 30.44
CA LYS A 250 12.79 11.77 31.28
C LYS A 250 13.67 12.55 32.26
N SER A 251 14.48 13.48 31.76
CA SER A 251 15.39 14.31 32.58
C SER A 251 14.65 15.13 33.62
N LEU A 252 13.51 15.77 33.27
CA LEU A 252 12.67 16.52 34.20
C LEU A 252 12.05 15.60 35.27
N ASN A 253 11.57 14.41 34.89
CA ASN A 253 10.97 13.47 35.81
C ASN A 253 12.02 12.91 36.81
N GLU A 254 13.28 12.66 36.37
CA GLU A 254 14.40 12.23 37.23
C GLU A 254 14.77 13.31 38.25
N LYS A 255 14.65 14.60 37.88
CA LYS A 255 14.87 15.75 38.78
C LYS A 255 13.67 16.07 39.70
N GLY A 256 12.56 15.33 39.55
CA GLY A 256 11.34 15.59 40.28
C GLY A 256 10.56 16.84 39.80
N GLU A 257 10.92 17.36 38.63
CA GLU A 257 10.29 18.54 38.02
C GLU A 257 9.12 18.14 37.08
N ALA A 258 8.08 19.00 37.07
CA ALA A 258 6.93 18.75 36.22
C ALA A 258 7.21 19.10 34.73
N ALA A 259 7.21 18.13 33.85
CA ALA A 259 7.36 18.36 32.41
C ALA A 259 6.09 19.01 31.83
N SER A 260 6.04 20.35 31.89
CA SER A 260 4.96 21.15 31.30
C SER A 260 5.25 21.54 29.85
N ARG A 261 4.19 21.79 29.06
CA ARG A 261 4.32 22.25 27.66
C ARG A 261 5.19 23.50 27.51
N ARG A 262 5.12 24.42 28.48
CA ARG A 262 5.91 25.64 28.47
C ARG A 262 7.40 25.33 28.66
N ILE A 263 7.74 24.53 29.66
CA ILE A 263 9.13 24.12 29.94
C ILE A 263 9.71 23.36 28.77
N LEU A 264 8.98 22.41 28.19
CA LEU A 264 9.43 21.64 27.03
C LEU A 264 9.67 22.52 25.79
N SER A 265 8.79 23.52 25.57
CA SER A 265 8.98 24.50 24.49
C SER A 265 10.17 25.45 24.75
N GLU A 266 10.43 25.84 25.99
CA GLU A 266 11.58 26.65 26.36
C GLU A 266 12.91 25.88 26.18
N LEU A 267 12.94 24.62 26.60
CA LEU A 267 14.08 23.72 26.41
C LEU A 267 14.36 23.48 24.90
N SER A 268 13.33 23.30 24.09
CA SER A 268 13.50 23.07 22.66
C SER A 268 14.11 24.26 21.92
N LYS A 269 13.84 25.48 22.37
CA LYS A 269 14.44 26.71 21.80
C LYS A 269 15.93 26.87 22.11
N GLN A 270 16.43 26.18 23.13
CA GLN A 270 17.85 26.17 23.51
C GLN A 270 18.62 25.04 22.81
N GLY A 271 17.94 24.12 22.16
CA GLY A 271 18.51 23.00 21.39
C GLY A 271 18.31 23.17 19.87
N ASP A 272 18.72 22.16 19.13
CA ASP A 272 18.70 22.15 17.65
C ASP A 272 17.30 21.97 17.04
N ILE A 273 16.27 21.70 17.86
CA ILE A 273 14.89 21.41 17.41
C ILE A 273 13.92 22.39 18.08
N PRO A 274 13.77 23.63 17.59
CA PRO A 274 12.87 24.60 18.20
C PRO A 274 11.41 24.25 17.96
N LEU A 275 10.64 24.00 19.03
CA LEU A 275 9.22 23.68 18.99
C LEU A 275 8.38 24.80 19.64
N THR A 276 7.33 25.22 18.97
CA THR A 276 6.32 26.13 19.54
C THR A 276 5.48 25.37 20.58
N PRO A 277 4.86 26.07 21.55
CA PRO A 277 3.96 25.43 22.55
C PRO A 277 2.80 24.64 21.91
N GLN A 278 2.36 25.04 20.72
CA GLN A 278 1.31 24.36 19.98
C GLN A 278 1.81 23.05 19.35
N GLN A 279 3.02 23.07 18.79
CA GLN A 279 3.67 21.85 18.27
C GLN A 279 3.97 20.86 19.41
N VAL A 280 4.53 21.34 20.55
CA VAL A 280 4.74 20.50 21.73
C VAL A 280 3.42 19.85 22.17
N ARG A 281 2.31 20.58 22.17
CA ARG A 281 0.99 20.01 22.50
C ARG A 281 0.59 18.90 21.55
N SER A 282 0.69 19.11 20.24
CA SER A 282 0.34 18.12 19.23
C SER A 282 1.19 16.86 19.37
N ARG A 283 2.52 17.02 19.56
CA ARG A 283 3.45 15.89 19.72
C ARG A 283 3.23 15.13 21.03
N LEU A 284 2.87 15.82 22.12
CA LEU A 284 2.51 15.17 23.38
C LEU A 284 1.18 14.41 23.28
N ASP A 285 0.22 14.89 22.48
CA ASP A 285 -1.04 14.19 22.22
C ASP A 285 -0.76 12.89 21.43
N ASP A 286 0.17 12.93 20.48
CA ASP A 286 0.58 11.76 19.68
C ASP A 286 1.39 10.75 20.51
N LEU A 287 2.32 11.22 21.35
CA LEU A 287 3.08 10.38 22.31
C LEU A 287 2.17 9.71 23.33
N GLU A 288 1.11 10.39 23.78
CA GLU A 288 0.12 9.81 24.70
C GLU A 288 -0.72 8.75 24.02
N LYS A 289 -1.19 8.97 22.78
CA LYS A 289 -1.89 7.95 21.96
C LYS A 289 -1.07 6.69 21.77
N LYS A 290 0.26 6.83 21.67
CA LYS A 290 1.20 5.72 21.53
C LYS A 290 1.60 5.10 22.90
N ALA A 291 1.00 5.57 24.00
CA ALA A 291 1.29 5.15 25.36
C ALA A 291 2.75 5.40 25.82
N TYR A 292 3.51 6.25 25.12
CA TYR A 292 4.89 6.58 25.51
C TYR A 292 4.99 7.58 26.65
N VAL A 293 3.94 8.36 26.85
CA VAL A 293 3.81 9.29 27.97
C VAL A 293 2.41 9.25 28.57
N THR A 294 2.29 9.66 29.84
CA THR A 294 1.00 9.91 30.52
C THR A 294 0.94 11.37 30.94
N LYS A 295 -0.20 12.01 30.68
CA LYS A 295 -0.45 13.39 31.10
C LYS A 295 -1.06 13.42 32.50
N GLY A 296 -0.38 14.06 33.44
CA GLY A 296 -0.91 14.28 34.77
C GLY A 296 -1.98 15.38 34.80
N LYS A 297 -2.96 15.26 35.70
CA LYS A 297 -3.96 16.32 35.94
C LYS A 297 -3.34 17.50 36.73
N GLY A 298 -3.57 18.73 36.26
CA GLY A 298 -3.11 19.93 36.92
C GLY A 298 -1.60 20.16 36.89
N ARG A 299 -0.96 20.31 38.07
CA ARG A 299 0.49 20.59 38.20
C ARG A 299 1.39 19.36 38.09
N ALA A 300 0.85 18.17 37.91
CA ALA A 300 1.62 16.92 37.90
C ALA A 300 2.51 16.74 36.65
N GLY A 301 2.30 17.51 35.58
CA GLY A 301 3.10 17.44 34.37
C GLY A 301 2.94 16.14 33.58
N THR A 302 3.75 15.97 32.53
CA THR A 302 3.80 14.75 31.71
C THR A 302 4.84 13.80 32.28
N LYS A 303 4.55 12.49 32.31
CA LYS A 303 5.47 11.44 32.76
C LYS A 303 5.73 10.46 31.64
N ILE A 304 6.99 10.01 31.53
CA ILE A 304 7.38 8.96 30.59
C ILE A 304 6.94 7.58 31.12
N THR A 305 6.52 6.69 30.23
CA THR A 305 6.15 5.31 30.56
C THR A 305 7.29 4.33 30.33
N LEU A 306 7.09 3.06 30.68
CA LEU A 306 8.05 1.99 30.37
C LEU A 306 8.17 1.77 28.85
N GLU A 307 7.07 1.87 28.12
CA GLU A 307 7.03 1.81 26.65
C GLU A 307 7.81 2.98 26.04
N GLY A 308 7.65 4.20 26.57
CA GLY A 308 8.42 5.36 26.14
C GLY A 308 9.91 5.22 26.35
N LEU A 309 10.33 4.63 27.48
CA LEU A 309 11.74 4.33 27.77
C LEU A 309 12.30 3.24 26.83
N SER A 310 11.50 2.22 26.52
CA SER A 310 11.88 1.16 25.57
C SER A 310 12.04 1.72 24.15
N PHE A 311 11.13 2.62 23.75
CA PHE A 311 11.22 3.30 22.47
C PHE A 311 12.48 4.16 22.34
N LEU A 312 12.84 4.94 23.35
CA LEU A 312 14.11 5.69 23.37
C LEU A 312 15.33 4.77 23.19
N LYS A 313 15.40 3.65 23.91
CA LYS A 313 16.49 2.69 23.77
C LYS A 313 16.57 2.07 22.36
N SER A 314 15.45 1.89 21.68
CA SER A 314 15.44 1.36 20.31
C SER A 314 15.99 2.35 19.28
N LEU A 315 16.04 3.63 19.61
CA LEU A 315 16.53 4.71 18.75
C LEU A 315 17.98 5.13 19.04
N ASP A 316 18.57 4.73 20.16
CA ASP A 316 19.98 5.02 20.53
C ASP A 316 21.02 4.47 19.52
N GLY A 317 20.62 3.61 18.59
CA GLY A 317 21.44 3.12 17.46
C GLY A 317 21.32 3.92 16.15
N TYR A 318 20.49 4.97 16.09
CA TYR A 318 20.13 5.67 14.84
C TYR A 318 20.57 7.13 14.76
N ILE A 319 21.31 7.63 15.76
CA ILE A 319 21.87 9.00 15.72
C ILE A 319 23.32 8.88 15.24
N PRO A 320 23.67 9.40 14.04
CA PRO A 320 25.08 9.55 13.69
C PRO A 320 25.69 10.59 14.64
N VAL A 321 26.59 10.15 15.50
CA VAL A 321 27.48 11.04 16.25
C VAL A 321 28.31 11.80 15.22
N GLN A 322 28.23 13.13 15.26
CA GLN A 322 29.16 14.02 14.56
C GLN A 322 30.53 13.96 15.20
#